data_d2f1a6854fd45683402c1eed3a26596e
#
_entry.id   d2f1a6854fd45683402c1eed3a26596e
#
_cell.length_a   1.000
_cell.length_b   1.000
_cell.length_c   1.000
_cell.angle_alpha   90.00
_cell.angle_beta   90.00
_cell.angle_gamma   90.00
#
_symmetry.space_group_name_H-M   'P 1'
#
loop_
_entity.id
_entity.type
_entity.pdbx_description
1 polymer ?
#
loop_
_entity_poly.entity_id
_entity_poly.type
_entity_poly.pdbx_seq_one_letter_code
_entity_poly.pdbx_strand_id
1 'polypeptide(L)'
;KPEPTPVESIRISAKKRHSAGYTLLAVGITFAVIFGLGTLGCLIGLGTISPAALGDVVVSATEGGGILMTGTDYVMNTAYNVLGIVSSVLGLATAGFGWMTACGVSQREAGRQMGQLADLADSMDGGKGLPVEMLADLTHQKKKKTLKRLKKSIRKGWLNAWLDEKTETVYLTAEDYRA
;
A
#
# COMPACT_ATOMS: atom_id res chain seq x y z
N LYS A 1 0.25 -30.80 -19.64
CA LYS A 1 -0.87 -30.32 -18.81
C LYS A 1 -1.81 -29.59 -19.75
N PRO A 2 -3.13 -29.82 -19.68
CA PRO A 2 -4.08 -29.06 -20.47
C PRO A 2 -3.96 -27.56 -20.12
N GLU A 3 -4.10 -26.68 -21.10
CA GLU A 3 -4.12 -25.24 -20.87
C GLU A 3 -5.35 -24.91 -20.01
N PRO A 4 -5.18 -24.05 -18.99
CA PRO A 4 -6.28 -23.65 -18.13
C PRO A 4 -7.34 -22.90 -18.95
N THR A 5 -8.60 -23.16 -18.67
CA THR A 5 -9.70 -22.39 -19.29
C THR A 5 -9.59 -20.90 -18.94
N PRO A 6 -10.16 -19.99 -19.76
CA PRO A 6 -10.14 -18.55 -19.47
C PRO A 6 -10.62 -18.22 -18.04
N VAL A 7 -11.68 -18.88 -17.58
CA VAL A 7 -12.22 -18.71 -16.23
C VAL A 7 -11.25 -19.20 -15.16
N GLU A 8 -10.63 -20.35 -15.36
CA GLU A 8 -9.67 -20.94 -14.44
C GLU A 8 -8.41 -20.05 -14.33
N SER A 9 -7.93 -19.49 -15.44
CA SER A 9 -6.81 -18.56 -15.46
C SER A 9 -7.10 -17.29 -14.64
N ILE A 10 -8.32 -16.76 -14.71
CA ILE A 10 -8.79 -15.62 -13.92
C ILE A 10 -8.84 -16.01 -12.45
N ARG A 11 -9.36 -17.18 -12.10
CA ARG A 11 -9.43 -17.67 -10.71
C ARG A 11 -8.05 -17.83 -10.09
N ILE A 12 -7.07 -18.38 -10.82
CA ILE A 12 -5.67 -18.46 -10.38
C ILE A 12 -5.08 -17.06 -10.15
N SER A 13 -5.29 -16.14 -11.09
CA SER A 13 -4.82 -14.75 -10.98
C SER A 13 -5.48 -14.02 -9.81
N ALA A 14 -6.76 -14.23 -9.58
CA ALA A 14 -7.52 -13.67 -8.46
C ALA A 14 -6.94 -14.14 -7.12
N LYS A 15 -6.71 -15.44 -6.95
CA LYS A 15 -6.13 -16.03 -5.74
C LYS A 15 -4.72 -15.50 -5.47
N LYS A 16 -3.88 -15.44 -6.50
CA LYS A 16 -2.51 -14.90 -6.40
C LYS A 16 -2.52 -13.43 -5.96
N ARG A 17 -3.41 -12.61 -6.53
CA ARG A 17 -3.53 -11.19 -6.18
C ARG A 17 -4.10 -10.96 -4.79
N HIS A 18 -5.10 -11.73 -4.42
CA HIS A 18 -5.68 -11.66 -3.09
C HIS A 18 -4.64 -12.00 -2.00
N SER A 19 -3.88 -13.08 -2.19
CA SER A 19 -2.81 -13.48 -1.28
C SER A 19 -1.69 -12.44 -1.20
N ALA A 20 -1.18 -11.97 -2.35
CA ALA A 20 -0.15 -10.92 -2.39
C ALA A 20 -0.62 -9.62 -1.73
N GLY A 21 -1.88 -9.24 -1.96
CA GLY A 21 -2.47 -8.06 -1.34
C GLY A 21 -2.58 -8.19 0.19
N TYR A 22 -2.91 -9.37 0.68
CA TYR A 22 -2.96 -9.64 2.12
C TYR A 22 -1.57 -9.56 2.77
N THR A 23 -0.56 -10.15 2.15
CA THR A 23 0.83 -10.08 2.64
C THR A 23 1.34 -8.65 2.68
N LEU A 24 1.14 -7.88 1.60
CA LEU A 24 1.55 -6.47 1.55
C LEU A 24 0.84 -5.63 2.62
N LEU A 25 -0.44 -5.90 2.86
CA LEU A 25 -1.22 -5.20 3.87
C LEU A 25 -0.72 -5.53 5.28
N ALA A 26 -0.51 -6.81 5.59
CA ALA A 26 -0.01 -7.25 6.89
C ALA A 26 1.37 -6.66 7.18
N VAL A 27 2.32 -6.81 6.25
CA VAL A 27 3.68 -6.25 6.37
C VAL A 27 3.63 -4.72 6.48
N GLY A 28 2.87 -4.06 5.60
CA GLY A 28 2.75 -2.60 5.59
C GLY A 28 2.21 -2.05 6.91
N ILE A 29 1.14 -2.64 7.48
CA ILE A 29 0.59 -2.21 8.77
C ILE A 29 1.59 -2.45 9.89
N THR A 30 2.18 -3.64 9.97
CA THR A 30 3.12 -3.99 11.07
C THR A 30 4.28 -3.01 11.11
N PHE A 31 4.95 -2.77 9.98
CA PHE A 31 6.08 -1.85 9.95
C PHE A 31 5.66 -0.38 10.10
N ALA A 32 4.52 0.04 9.55
CA ALA A 32 4.00 1.39 9.76
C ALA A 32 3.73 1.68 11.24
N VAL A 33 3.22 0.71 11.99
CA VAL A 33 3.01 0.85 13.44
C VAL A 33 4.35 0.92 14.18
N ILE A 34 5.29 0.02 13.89
CA ILE A 34 6.60 -0.01 14.56
C ILE A 34 7.35 1.32 14.32
N PHE A 35 7.49 1.73 13.08
CA PHE A 35 8.20 2.97 12.74
C PHE A 35 7.44 4.22 13.17
N GLY A 36 6.11 4.20 13.14
CA GLY A 36 5.26 5.28 13.63
C GLY A 36 5.42 5.51 15.12
N LEU A 37 5.42 4.45 15.92
CA LEU A 37 5.69 4.53 17.36
C LEU A 37 7.12 5.00 17.64
N GLY A 38 8.10 4.53 16.88
CA GLY A 38 9.49 5.02 16.96
C GLY A 38 9.60 6.51 16.68
N THR A 39 8.94 7.00 15.63
CA THR A 39 8.90 8.42 15.29
C THR A 39 8.27 9.25 16.41
N LEU A 40 7.14 8.77 16.95
CA LEU A 40 6.45 9.43 18.06
C LEU A 40 7.34 9.50 19.31
N GLY A 41 8.04 8.40 19.64
CA GLY A 41 8.99 8.34 20.74
C GLY A 41 10.12 9.36 20.59
N CYS A 42 10.71 9.47 19.39
CA CYS A 42 11.74 10.48 19.11
C CYS A 42 11.21 11.92 19.24
N LEU A 43 10.00 12.19 18.77
CA LEU A 43 9.38 13.52 18.87
C LEU A 43 9.09 13.90 20.33
N ILE A 44 8.60 12.95 21.14
CA ILE A 44 8.41 13.15 22.58
C ILE A 44 9.77 13.41 23.24
N GLY A 45 10.80 12.63 22.90
CA GLY A 45 12.16 12.82 23.39
C GLY A 45 12.67 14.24 23.10
N LEU A 46 12.50 14.72 21.87
CA LEU A 46 12.87 16.10 21.51
C LEU A 46 12.14 17.16 22.33
N GLY A 47 10.86 16.93 22.63
CA GLY A 47 10.06 17.86 23.44
C GLY A 47 10.40 17.84 24.93
N THR A 48 11.00 16.76 25.44
CA THR A 48 11.33 16.61 26.87
C THR A 48 12.79 16.97 27.21
N ILE A 49 13.68 17.07 26.21
CA ILE A 49 15.06 17.49 26.43
C ILE A 49 15.06 18.98 26.80
N SER A 50 15.48 19.26 28.03
CA SER A 50 15.62 20.64 28.52
C SER A 50 17.01 20.79 29.17
N PRO A 51 17.56 22.02 29.23
CA PRO A 51 18.83 22.28 29.92
C PRO A 51 18.84 21.80 31.36
N ALA A 52 17.71 21.94 32.07
CA ALA A 52 17.54 21.51 33.45
C ALA A 52 17.59 19.99 33.61
N ALA A 53 17.25 19.20 32.61
CA ALA A 53 17.28 17.73 32.65
C ALA A 53 18.69 17.17 32.46
N LEU A 54 19.60 17.91 31.84
CA LEU A 54 20.98 17.48 31.55
C LEU A 54 21.98 17.82 32.66
N GLY A 55 21.59 18.67 33.63
CA GLY A 55 22.49 19.16 34.68
C GLY A 55 23.62 20.04 34.13
N ASP A 56 24.40 20.64 35.02
CA ASP A 56 25.56 21.42 34.65
C ASP A 56 26.75 20.51 34.30
N VAL A 57 26.77 20.04 33.05
CA VAL A 57 27.97 19.37 32.52
C VAL A 57 28.99 20.43 32.16
N VAL A 58 29.82 20.81 33.13
CA VAL A 58 30.95 21.71 32.89
C VAL A 58 32.05 20.91 32.19
N VAL A 59 32.17 21.07 30.89
CA VAL A 59 33.38 20.65 30.17
C VAL A 59 34.41 21.72 30.38
N SER A 60 35.44 21.44 31.19
CA SER A 60 36.62 22.32 31.34
C SER A 60 37.27 22.51 29.97
N ALA A 61 37.08 23.64 29.35
CA ALA A 61 37.78 24.02 28.13
C ALA A 61 39.25 24.28 28.43
N THR A 62 40.12 23.55 27.84
CA THR A 62 41.55 23.81 27.80
C THR A 62 41.81 25.12 27.06
N GLU A 63 42.68 25.98 27.61
CA GLU A 63 43.10 27.27 27.08
C GLU A 63 43.64 27.16 25.66
N GLY A 64 42.88 27.68 24.71
CA GLY A 64 43.30 27.76 23.31
C GLY A 64 42.14 28.26 22.45
N GLY A 65 41.85 29.56 22.52
CA GLY A 65 41.20 30.40 21.48
C GLY A 65 40.00 29.89 20.70
N GLY A 66 39.23 28.92 21.17
CA GLY A 66 38.02 28.38 20.51
C GLY A 66 36.76 28.90 21.16
N ILE A 67 35.69 29.01 20.40
CA ILE A 67 34.35 29.35 20.86
C ILE A 67 33.98 28.45 22.04
N LEU A 68 33.82 29.03 23.21
CA LEU A 68 33.36 28.38 24.45
C LEU A 68 31.89 27.98 24.27
N MET A 69 31.63 26.79 23.72
CA MET A 69 30.34 26.18 23.89
C MET A 69 30.32 25.52 25.28
N THR A 70 29.35 25.87 26.10
CA THR A 70 29.07 25.17 27.35
C THR A 70 28.79 23.70 27.00
N GLY A 71 29.29 22.74 27.81
CA GLY A 71 29.08 21.32 27.52
C GLY A 71 27.62 20.96 27.36
N THR A 72 26.72 21.66 28.04
CA THR A 72 25.26 21.56 27.92
C THR A 72 24.77 21.91 26.53
N ASP A 73 25.27 22.99 25.92
CA ASP A 73 24.89 23.41 24.56
C ASP A 73 25.35 22.42 23.51
N TYR A 74 26.53 21.84 23.67
CA TYR A 74 27.05 20.82 22.77
C TYR A 74 26.21 19.53 22.84
N VAL A 75 25.91 19.05 24.04
CA VAL A 75 25.10 17.83 24.26
C VAL A 75 23.68 18.04 23.73
N MET A 76 23.06 19.17 24.01
CA MET A 76 21.72 19.51 23.49
C MET A 76 21.71 19.56 21.97
N ASN A 77 22.64 20.31 21.36
CA ASN A 77 22.67 20.40 19.90
C ASN A 77 22.91 19.04 19.24
N THR A 78 23.77 18.22 19.81
CA THR A 78 24.01 16.84 19.33
C THR A 78 22.76 15.98 19.48
N ALA A 79 22.08 16.03 20.63
CA ALA A 79 20.85 15.27 20.88
C ALA A 79 19.72 15.68 19.90
N TYR A 80 19.53 17.00 19.69
CA TYR A 80 18.55 17.49 18.72
C TYR A 80 18.87 17.05 17.29
N ASN A 81 20.13 17.11 16.88
CA ASN A 81 20.53 16.69 15.55
C ASN A 81 20.31 15.18 15.35
N VAL A 82 20.76 14.35 16.29
CA VAL A 82 20.61 12.89 16.22
C VAL A 82 19.13 12.50 16.22
N LEU A 83 18.35 13.00 17.18
CA LEU A 83 16.92 12.68 17.26
C LEU A 83 16.14 13.24 16.08
N GLY A 84 16.52 14.41 15.56
CA GLY A 84 15.94 15.00 14.36
C GLY A 84 16.19 14.14 13.11
N ILE A 85 17.42 13.67 12.91
CA ILE A 85 17.76 12.77 11.80
C ILE A 85 17.00 11.43 11.94
N VAL A 86 17.04 10.82 13.12
CA VAL A 86 16.38 9.54 13.39
C VAL A 86 14.86 9.65 13.17
N SER A 87 14.23 10.70 13.70
CA SER A 87 12.79 10.91 13.50
C SER A 87 12.42 11.13 12.03
N SER A 88 13.26 11.82 11.26
CA SER A 88 13.05 12.04 9.83
C SER A 88 13.12 10.71 9.05
N VAL A 89 14.11 9.89 9.32
CA VAL A 89 14.27 8.57 8.68
C VAL A 89 13.09 7.65 9.02
N LEU A 90 12.70 7.58 10.31
CA LEU A 90 11.55 6.80 10.75
C LEU A 90 10.24 7.31 10.15
N GLY A 91 10.07 8.63 10.04
CA GLY A 91 8.90 9.24 9.41
C GLY A 91 8.78 8.89 7.93
N LEU A 92 9.88 8.94 7.18
CA LEU A 92 9.92 8.50 5.78
C LEU A 92 9.62 7.02 5.63
N ALA A 93 10.17 6.18 6.51
CA ALA A 93 9.86 4.75 6.54
C ALA A 93 8.37 4.50 6.80
N THR A 94 7.78 5.19 7.78
CA THR A 94 6.35 5.12 8.09
C THR A 94 5.49 5.47 6.87
N ALA A 95 5.83 6.54 6.15
CA ALA A 95 5.13 6.94 4.92
C ALA A 95 5.26 5.87 3.82
N GLY A 96 6.44 5.27 3.63
CA GLY A 96 6.68 4.20 2.68
C GLY A 96 5.84 2.95 2.98
N PHE A 97 5.79 2.52 4.23
CA PHE A 97 4.96 1.37 4.64
C PHE A 97 3.47 1.69 4.60
N GLY A 98 3.06 2.92 4.88
CA GLY A 98 1.69 3.40 4.66
C GLY A 98 1.28 3.30 3.19
N TRP A 99 2.16 3.69 2.27
CA TRP A 99 1.94 3.50 0.83
C TRP A 99 1.83 2.02 0.45
N MET A 100 2.69 1.15 1.00
CA MET A 100 2.63 -0.29 0.77
C MET A 100 1.30 -0.88 1.24
N THR A 101 0.78 -0.44 2.39
CA THR A 101 -0.55 -0.81 2.91
C THR A 101 -1.65 -0.44 1.91
N ALA A 102 -1.64 0.78 1.38
CA ALA A 102 -2.61 1.23 0.38
C ALA A 102 -2.55 0.41 -0.92
N CYS A 103 -1.34 0.03 -1.37
CA CYS A 103 -1.15 -0.88 -2.49
C CYS A 103 -1.71 -2.28 -2.19
N GLY A 104 -1.51 -2.79 -0.99
CA GLY A 104 -2.03 -4.09 -0.54
C GLY A 104 -3.56 -4.14 -0.57
N VAL A 105 -4.23 -3.11 -0.05
CA VAL A 105 -5.70 -2.98 -0.13
C VAL A 105 -6.17 -2.99 -1.58
N SER A 106 -5.53 -2.20 -2.45
CA SER A 106 -5.90 -2.13 -3.88
C SER A 106 -5.76 -3.48 -4.59
N GLN A 107 -4.70 -4.24 -4.30
CA GLN A 107 -4.50 -5.58 -4.88
C GLN A 107 -5.50 -6.60 -4.36
N ARG A 108 -5.79 -6.59 -3.07
CA ARG A 108 -6.79 -7.48 -2.45
C ARG A 108 -8.17 -7.26 -3.05
N GLU A 109 -8.58 -6.01 -3.21
CA GLU A 109 -9.88 -5.69 -3.81
C GLU A 109 -9.94 -6.08 -5.30
N ALA A 110 -8.84 -5.90 -6.06
CA ALA A 110 -8.77 -6.36 -7.45
C ALA A 110 -8.87 -7.89 -7.54
N GLY A 111 -8.19 -8.62 -6.65
CA GLY A 111 -8.29 -10.08 -6.57
C GLY A 111 -9.71 -10.55 -6.26
N ARG A 112 -10.40 -9.89 -5.32
CA ARG A 112 -11.80 -10.19 -5.00
C ARG A 112 -12.73 -9.98 -6.21
N GLN A 113 -12.59 -8.86 -6.93
CA GLN A 113 -13.38 -8.60 -8.12
C GLN A 113 -13.15 -9.63 -9.23
N MET A 114 -11.89 -10.02 -9.45
CA MET A 114 -11.57 -11.06 -10.43
C MET A 114 -12.15 -12.42 -10.04
N GLY A 115 -12.15 -12.77 -8.76
CA GLY A 115 -12.79 -13.99 -8.27
C GLY A 115 -14.30 -13.98 -8.55
N GLN A 116 -14.98 -12.90 -8.20
CA GLN A 116 -16.42 -12.73 -8.44
C GLN A 116 -16.76 -12.69 -9.95
N LEU A 117 -15.87 -12.13 -10.78
CA LEU A 117 -16.03 -12.19 -12.23
C LEU A 117 -15.92 -13.65 -12.75
N ALA A 118 -14.99 -14.44 -12.22
CA ALA A 118 -14.88 -15.84 -12.58
C ALA A 118 -16.10 -16.65 -12.14
N ASP A 119 -16.63 -16.40 -10.94
CA ASP A 119 -17.83 -17.07 -10.44
C ASP A 119 -19.07 -16.68 -11.26
N LEU A 120 -19.19 -15.40 -11.69
CA LEU A 120 -20.24 -14.96 -12.59
C LEU A 120 -20.13 -15.61 -13.97
N ALA A 121 -18.91 -15.73 -14.51
CA ALA A 121 -18.65 -16.38 -15.79
C ALA A 121 -19.02 -17.86 -15.77
N ASP A 122 -18.72 -18.57 -14.68
CA ASP A 122 -19.13 -19.96 -14.50
C ASP A 122 -20.66 -20.11 -14.47
N SER A 123 -21.36 -19.16 -13.89
CA SER A 123 -22.84 -19.17 -13.82
C SER A 123 -23.52 -18.82 -15.15
N MET A 124 -22.79 -18.18 -16.07
CA MET A 124 -23.29 -17.70 -17.38
C MET A 124 -22.65 -18.42 -18.58
N ASP A 125 -22.49 -19.75 -18.50
CA ASP A 125 -21.98 -20.61 -19.58
C ASP A 125 -20.70 -20.11 -20.29
N GLY A 126 -19.69 -19.78 -19.50
CA GLY A 126 -18.36 -19.46 -20.02
C GLY A 126 -18.12 -18.01 -20.36
N GLY A 127 -19.02 -17.09 -20.02
CA GLY A 127 -18.72 -15.65 -20.04
C GLY A 127 -18.93 -14.95 -21.35
N LYS A 128 -19.92 -15.37 -22.13
CA LYS A 128 -20.39 -14.67 -23.33
C LYS A 128 -21.03 -13.33 -22.94
N GLY A 129 -20.21 -12.29 -22.80
CA GLY A 129 -20.69 -10.94 -22.52
C GLY A 129 -21.25 -10.75 -21.09
N LEU A 130 -20.35 -10.53 -20.13
CA LEU A 130 -20.71 -10.31 -18.73
C LEU A 130 -21.01 -8.83 -18.47
N PRO A 131 -22.26 -8.45 -18.14
CA PRO A 131 -22.61 -7.06 -17.85
C PRO A 131 -21.89 -6.56 -16.60
N VAL A 132 -21.23 -5.40 -16.67
CA VAL A 132 -20.55 -4.77 -15.53
C VAL A 132 -21.51 -4.48 -14.39
N GLU A 133 -22.79 -4.27 -14.67
CA GLU A 133 -23.83 -4.03 -13.70
C GLU A 133 -24.02 -5.23 -12.77
N MET A 134 -24.14 -6.45 -13.31
CA MET A 134 -24.22 -7.67 -12.49
C MET A 134 -23.01 -7.84 -11.58
N LEU A 135 -21.79 -7.53 -12.08
CA LEU A 135 -20.60 -7.56 -11.26
C LEU A 135 -20.60 -6.47 -10.18
N ALA A 136 -21.16 -5.30 -10.48
CA ALA A 136 -21.29 -4.23 -9.51
C ALA A 136 -22.25 -4.62 -8.36
N ASP A 137 -23.34 -5.26 -8.67
CA ASP A 137 -24.31 -5.76 -7.71
C ASP A 137 -23.74 -6.86 -6.81
N LEU A 138 -23.03 -7.84 -7.40
CA LEU A 138 -22.34 -8.90 -6.66
C LEU A 138 -21.26 -8.36 -5.73
N THR A 139 -20.58 -7.28 -6.14
CA THR A 139 -19.53 -6.66 -5.33
C THR A 139 -20.05 -5.63 -4.34
N HIS A 140 -21.36 -5.33 -4.36
CA HIS A 140 -22.00 -4.23 -3.62
C HIS A 140 -21.28 -2.89 -3.85
N GLN A 141 -20.86 -2.61 -5.08
CA GLN A 141 -20.14 -1.40 -5.45
C GLN A 141 -20.89 -0.61 -6.52
N LYS A 142 -20.63 0.70 -6.55
CA LYS A 142 -21.16 1.54 -7.63
C LYS A 142 -20.57 1.11 -8.98
N LYS A 143 -21.40 0.92 -10.00
CA LYS A 143 -21.06 0.53 -11.38
C LYS A 143 -19.83 1.29 -11.92
N LYS A 144 -19.79 2.61 -11.76
CA LYS A 144 -18.66 3.47 -12.18
C LYS A 144 -17.33 3.06 -11.50
N LYS A 145 -17.36 2.66 -10.24
CA LYS A 145 -16.16 2.23 -9.50
C LYS A 145 -15.70 0.86 -9.98
N THR A 146 -16.62 -0.06 -10.20
CA THR A 146 -16.37 -1.40 -10.76
C THR A 146 -15.74 -1.29 -12.14
N LEU A 147 -16.34 -0.50 -13.03
CA LEU A 147 -15.82 -0.24 -14.39
C LEU A 147 -14.38 0.32 -14.37
N LYS A 148 -14.14 1.34 -13.52
CA LYS A 148 -12.79 1.93 -13.38
C LYS A 148 -11.74 0.91 -12.91
N ARG A 149 -12.12 0.02 -12.03
CA ARG A 149 -11.24 -1.04 -11.51
C ARG A 149 -10.97 -2.11 -12.55
N LEU A 150 -12.00 -2.55 -13.29
CA LEU A 150 -11.85 -3.49 -14.41
C LEU A 150 -10.90 -2.94 -15.46
N LYS A 151 -11.10 -1.70 -15.92
CA LYS A 151 -10.19 -1.02 -16.86
C LYS A 151 -8.76 -1.00 -16.34
N LYS A 152 -8.56 -0.69 -15.04
CA LYS A 152 -7.24 -0.71 -14.41
C LYS A 152 -6.61 -2.11 -14.38
N SER A 153 -7.40 -3.13 -14.10
CA SER A 153 -6.94 -4.53 -14.05
C SER A 153 -6.55 -5.05 -15.43
N ILE A 154 -7.34 -4.76 -16.47
CA ILE A 154 -7.06 -5.10 -17.86
C ILE A 154 -5.80 -4.35 -18.33
N ARG A 155 -5.71 -3.04 -18.12
CA ARG A 155 -4.56 -2.22 -18.53
C ARG A 155 -3.25 -2.67 -17.86
N LYS A 156 -3.31 -3.19 -16.64
CA LYS A 156 -2.14 -3.71 -15.91
C LYS A 156 -1.81 -5.15 -16.25
N GLY A 157 -2.53 -5.77 -17.19
CA GLY A 157 -2.35 -7.19 -17.53
C GLY A 157 -2.69 -8.15 -16.39
N TRP A 158 -3.48 -7.70 -15.41
CA TRP A 158 -3.90 -8.55 -14.29
C TRP A 158 -5.08 -9.43 -14.65
N LEU A 159 -5.94 -8.92 -15.53
CA LEU A 159 -7.11 -9.59 -16.06
C LEU A 159 -6.98 -9.66 -17.60
N ASN A 160 -6.96 -10.87 -18.12
CA ASN A 160 -6.99 -11.10 -19.56
C ASN A 160 -8.46 -11.16 -20.02
N ALA A 161 -9.00 -10.00 -20.33
CA ALA A 161 -10.39 -9.82 -20.75
C ALA A 161 -10.52 -8.58 -21.64
N TRP A 162 -11.58 -8.52 -22.42
CA TRP A 162 -11.95 -7.41 -23.30
C TRP A 162 -13.16 -6.69 -22.73
N LEU A 163 -13.10 -5.37 -22.72
CA LEU A 163 -14.18 -4.53 -22.22
C LEU A 163 -14.75 -3.69 -23.38
N ASP A 164 -16.00 -3.90 -23.69
CA ASP A 164 -16.75 -2.97 -24.52
C ASP A 164 -17.30 -1.83 -23.64
N GLU A 165 -16.81 -0.63 -23.92
CA GLU A 165 -17.21 0.56 -23.16
C GLU A 165 -18.60 1.08 -23.52
N LYS A 166 -19.12 0.72 -24.71
CA LYS A 166 -20.44 1.18 -25.16
C LYS A 166 -21.55 0.36 -24.54
N THR A 167 -21.37 -0.96 -24.52
CA THR A 167 -22.34 -1.89 -23.91
C THR A 167 -22.05 -2.15 -22.44
N GLU A 168 -20.89 -1.67 -21.93
CA GLU A 168 -20.40 -1.92 -20.56
C GLU A 168 -20.37 -3.42 -20.24
N THR A 169 -19.87 -4.21 -21.18
CA THR A 169 -19.84 -5.66 -21.13
C THR A 169 -18.40 -6.16 -21.16
N VAL A 170 -18.08 -7.17 -20.35
CA VAL A 170 -16.77 -7.80 -20.29
C VAL A 170 -16.82 -9.14 -21.00
N TYR A 171 -15.88 -9.39 -21.89
CA TYR A 171 -15.70 -10.63 -22.63
C TYR A 171 -14.41 -11.32 -22.18
N LEU A 172 -14.46 -12.64 -21.96
CA LEU A 172 -13.30 -13.40 -21.53
C LEU A 172 -12.50 -13.99 -22.69
N THR A 173 -13.07 -14.02 -23.89
CA THR A 173 -12.40 -14.46 -25.11
C THR A 173 -12.40 -13.34 -26.16
N ALA A 174 -11.40 -13.37 -27.05
CA ALA A 174 -11.33 -12.41 -28.16
C ALA A 174 -12.40 -12.72 -29.22
N GLU A 175 -12.84 -13.97 -29.30
CA GLU A 175 -13.86 -14.44 -30.24
C GLU A 175 -15.22 -13.84 -29.87
N ASP A 176 -15.63 -13.97 -28.61
CA ASP A 176 -16.89 -13.42 -28.11
C ASP A 176 -16.94 -11.87 -28.17
N TYR A 177 -15.78 -11.20 -28.08
CA TYR A 177 -15.71 -9.75 -28.25
C TYR A 177 -15.90 -9.27 -29.67
N ARG A 178 -15.55 -10.11 -30.66
CA ARG A 178 -15.62 -9.79 -32.11
C ARG A 178 -16.93 -10.23 -32.76
N ALA A 179 -17.67 -11.13 -32.12
CA ALA A 179 -18.95 -11.63 -32.60
C ALA A 179 -20.07 -10.61 -32.36
#